data_f67b615e9289b229d08916728eb4c3f0
#
_entry.id   f67b615e9289b229d08916728eb4c3f0
#
_cell.length_a   1.000
_cell.length_b   1.000
_cell.length_c   1.000
_cell.angle_alpha   90.00
_cell.angle_beta   90.00
_cell.angle_gamma   90.00
#
_symmetry.space_group_name_H-M   'P 1'
#
loop_
_entity.id
_entity.type
_entity.pdbx_description
1 polymer ?
#
loop_
_entity_poly.entity_id
_entity_poly.type
_entity_poly.pdbx_seq_one_letter_code
_entity_poly.pdbx_strand_id
1 'polypeptide(L)'
;MTTSARPPLAISRTFPLAAADAWDLLADPRHHPRWIPLTRVEVQGSPLAVGWRVVATSGPFARRGAPGVRDRMRLDFVEPPTTSSQGVAVFTKLGPLLLGTAEVRVAPRGDRASIVTWVEDVYLAGPLPPALTRRVLAPVLAGMVRLALWRAAREVASGHEEHPNEG
;
A
#
# COMPACT_ATOMS: atom_id res chain seq x y z
N MET A 1 18.66 5.01 -28.44
CA MET A 1 18.55 5.88 -27.26
C MET A 1 17.60 5.23 -26.28
N THR A 2 18.15 4.49 -25.33
CA THR A 2 17.36 3.86 -24.24
C THR A 2 16.90 4.97 -23.30
N THR A 3 15.64 5.34 -23.37
CA THR A 3 15.03 6.24 -22.39
C THR A 3 15.06 5.50 -21.05
N SER A 4 16.01 5.88 -20.19
CA SER A 4 16.10 5.36 -18.84
C SER A 4 14.80 5.71 -18.13
N ALA A 5 13.91 4.74 -18.01
CA ALA A 5 12.67 4.90 -17.24
C ALA A 5 13.08 5.19 -15.80
N ARG A 6 12.55 6.28 -15.24
CA ARG A 6 12.76 6.63 -13.83
C ARG A 6 12.30 5.45 -12.96
N PRO A 7 13.07 5.05 -11.94
CA PRO A 7 12.64 3.99 -11.05
C PRO A 7 11.30 4.35 -10.38
N PRO A 8 10.46 3.36 -10.07
CA PRO A 8 9.20 3.57 -9.37
C PRO A 8 9.45 4.23 -8.01
N LEU A 9 8.43 4.92 -7.49
CA LEU A 9 8.46 5.47 -6.15
C LEU A 9 8.49 4.32 -5.15
N ALA A 10 9.50 4.25 -4.30
CA ALA A 10 9.59 3.26 -3.22
C ALA A 10 9.87 3.96 -1.90
N ILE A 11 9.07 3.65 -0.87
CA ILE A 11 9.20 4.19 0.48
C ILE A 11 9.21 3.04 1.47
N SER A 12 10.24 2.99 2.30
CA SER A 12 10.43 1.93 3.28
C SER A 12 10.32 2.47 4.70
N ARG A 13 9.82 1.63 5.61
CA ARG A 13 9.78 1.89 7.04
C ARG A 13 9.98 0.61 7.84
N THR A 14 10.72 0.70 8.94
CA THR A 14 10.85 -0.40 9.90
C THR A 14 9.65 -0.41 10.85
N PHE A 15 9.14 -1.60 11.12
CA PHE A 15 8.06 -1.87 12.06
C PHE A 15 8.57 -2.80 13.17
N PRO A 16 8.17 -2.58 14.42
CA PRO A 16 8.45 -3.49 15.54
C PRO A 16 7.44 -4.65 15.55
N LEU A 17 7.34 -5.35 14.42
CA LEU A 17 6.48 -6.50 14.20
C LEU A 17 7.25 -7.56 13.45
N ALA A 18 7.02 -8.84 13.77
CA ALA A 18 7.44 -9.94 12.93
C ALA A 18 6.93 -9.76 11.49
N ALA A 19 7.64 -10.33 10.51
CA ALA A 19 7.27 -10.14 9.10
C ALA A 19 5.86 -10.66 8.78
N ALA A 20 5.42 -11.76 9.40
CA ALA A 20 4.06 -12.28 9.23
C ALA A 20 2.99 -11.29 9.74
N ASP A 21 3.17 -10.74 10.94
CA ASP A 21 2.21 -9.79 11.53
C ASP A 21 2.17 -8.48 10.74
N ALA A 22 3.33 -8.00 10.29
CA ALA A 22 3.41 -6.82 9.43
C ALA A 22 2.76 -7.06 8.07
N TRP A 23 2.86 -8.27 7.54
CA TRP A 23 2.21 -8.69 6.31
C TRP A 23 0.69 -8.66 6.43
N ASP A 24 0.15 -9.33 7.44
CA ASP A 24 -1.30 -9.39 7.67
C ASP A 24 -1.90 -7.99 7.87
N LEU A 25 -1.13 -7.09 8.49
CA LEU A 25 -1.57 -5.74 8.73
C LEU A 25 -1.48 -4.85 7.48
N LEU A 26 -0.37 -4.88 6.73
CA LEU A 26 -0.04 -3.87 5.72
C LEU A 26 -0.28 -4.32 4.28
N ALA A 27 -0.25 -5.63 3.99
CA ALA A 27 -0.59 -6.14 2.67
C ALA A 27 -2.10 -6.18 2.42
N ASP A 28 -2.94 -6.10 3.47
CA ASP A 28 -4.39 -6.10 3.35
C ASP A 28 -4.94 -4.67 3.20
N PRO A 29 -5.45 -4.29 2.00
CA PRO A 29 -5.99 -2.95 1.76
C PRO A 29 -7.19 -2.56 2.64
N ARG A 30 -7.86 -3.51 3.29
CA ARG A 30 -8.98 -3.23 4.22
C ARG A 30 -8.54 -2.43 5.43
N HIS A 31 -7.27 -2.51 5.80
CA HIS A 31 -6.67 -1.74 6.89
C HIS A 31 -6.26 -0.32 6.47
N HIS A 32 -6.02 -0.07 5.20
CA HIS A 32 -5.50 1.20 4.68
C HIS A 32 -6.36 2.43 5.02
N PRO A 33 -7.71 2.37 5.09
CA PRO A 33 -8.52 3.52 5.51
C PRO A 33 -8.20 4.07 6.89
N ARG A 34 -7.55 3.30 7.76
CA ARG A 34 -7.10 3.75 9.08
C ARG A 34 -5.99 4.79 8.96
N TRP A 35 -5.16 4.67 7.94
CA TRP A 35 -3.93 5.45 7.76
C TRP A 35 -4.01 6.45 6.61
N ILE A 36 -4.77 6.12 5.55
CA ILE A 36 -4.98 7.00 4.40
C ILE A 36 -6.24 7.83 4.68
N PRO A 37 -6.10 9.16 4.88
CA PRO A 37 -7.25 10.01 5.19
C PRO A 37 -8.22 10.07 4.02
N LEU A 38 -9.50 10.33 4.36
CA LEU A 38 -10.58 10.55 3.40
C LEU A 38 -10.80 9.38 2.41
N THR A 39 -10.32 8.19 2.74
CA THR A 39 -10.42 7.00 1.88
C THR A 39 -11.34 5.96 2.47
N ARG A 40 -12.20 5.38 1.63
CA ARG A 40 -12.98 4.17 1.86
C ARG A 40 -12.46 3.07 0.97
N VAL A 41 -12.40 1.84 1.47
CA VAL A 41 -12.01 0.66 0.70
C VAL A 41 -13.16 -0.33 0.66
N GLU A 42 -13.45 -0.82 -0.54
CA GLU A 42 -14.39 -1.90 -0.82
C GLU A 42 -13.62 -3.04 -1.49
N VAL A 43 -13.91 -4.27 -1.12
CA VAL A 43 -13.22 -5.45 -1.62
C VAL A 43 -14.19 -6.49 -2.16
N GLN A 44 -13.75 -7.26 -3.16
CA GLN A 44 -14.52 -8.35 -3.75
C GLN A 44 -13.60 -9.54 -4.05
N GLY A 45 -13.97 -10.71 -3.57
CA GLY A 45 -13.20 -11.95 -3.68
C GLY A 45 -12.52 -12.33 -2.38
N SER A 46 -11.65 -13.33 -2.44
CA SER A 46 -10.93 -13.84 -1.27
C SER A 46 -9.76 -12.93 -0.89
N PRO A 47 -9.62 -12.57 0.39
CA PRO A 47 -8.50 -11.74 0.84
C PRO A 47 -7.14 -12.36 0.49
N LEU A 48 -6.21 -11.51 0.05
CA LEU A 48 -4.84 -11.89 -0.31
C LEU A 48 -4.74 -13.11 -1.25
N ALA A 49 -5.73 -13.27 -2.14
CA ALA A 49 -5.69 -14.25 -3.21
C ALA A 49 -5.59 -13.56 -4.58
N VAL A 50 -4.88 -14.17 -5.52
CA VAL A 50 -4.80 -13.66 -6.90
C VAL A 50 -6.20 -13.48 -7.47
N GLY A 51 -6.44 -12.33 -8.11
CA GLY A 51 -7.76 -11.95 -8.61
C GLY A 51 -8.60 -11.13 -7.63
N TRP A 52 -8.16 -10.98 -6.37
CA TRP A 52 -8.85 -10.13 -5.39
C TRP A 52 -8.96 -8.69 -5.89
N ARG A 53 -10.17 -8.16 -5.89
CA ARG A 53 -10.46 -6.80 -6.38
C ARG A 53 -10.64 -5.84 -5.21
N VAL A 54 -10.04 -4.69 -5.35
CA VAL A 54 -10.04 -3.62 -4.36
C VAL A 54 -10.44 -2.31 -5.04
N VAL A 55 -11.34 -1.57 -4.42
CA VAL A 55 -11.73 -0.23 -4.85
C VAL A 55 -11.50 0.73 -3.68
N ALA A 56 -10.49 1.57 -3.80
CA ALA A 56 -10.27 2.68 -2.88
C ALA A 56 -10.96 3.93 -3.44
N THR A 57 -11.85 4.54 -2.65
CA THR A 57 -12.53 5.79 -3.00
C THR A 57 -12.03 6.88 -2.07
N SER A 58 -11.40 7.92 -2.64
CA SER A 58 -10.82 9.03 -1.89
C SER A 58 -11.54 10.33 -2.19
N GLY A 59 -11.94 11.06 -1.16
CA GLY A 59 -12.64 12.34 -1.29
C GLY A 59 -13.14 12.88 0.05
N PRO A 60 -13.57 14.16 0.13
CA PRO A 60 -13.90 14.83 1.39
C PRO A 60 -14.90 14.09 2.28
N PHE A 61 -15.85 13.37 1.71
CA PHE A 61 -16.87 12.60 2.46
C PHE A 61 -16.95 11.15 2.01
N ALA A 62 -15.89 10.61 1.37
CA ALA A 62 -15.88 9.24 0.84
C ALA A 62 -16.16 8.20 1.92
N ARG A 63 -15.68 8.40 3.15
CA ARG A 63 -15.96 7.53 4.32
C ARG A 63 -17.44 7.48 4.71
N ARG A 64 -18.23 8.51 4.34
CA ARG A 64 -19.67 8.59 4.55
C ARG A 64 -20.49 8.17 3.34
N GLY A 65 -19.84 7.56 2.35
CA GLY A 65 -20.49 7.06 1.14
C GLY A 65 -20.55 8.05 -0.04
N ALA A 66 -20.01 9.27 0.11
CA ALA A 66 -19.97 10.23 -0.97
C ALA A 66 -19.06 9.77 -2.12
N PRO A 67 -19.32 10.23 -3.35
CA PRO A 67 -18.45 9.97 -4.50
C PRO A 67 -17.08 10.61 -4.31
N GLY A 68 -16.09 10.06 -5.00
CA GLY A 68 -14.71 10.53 -4.96
C GLY A 68 -13.88 9.93 -6.08
N VAL A 69 -12.58 10.14 -6.03
CA VAL A 69 -11.63 9.52 -6.94
C VAL A 69 -11.56 8.03 -6.62
N ARG A 70 -11.92 7.21 -7.61
CA ARG A 70 -11.93 5.74 -7.48
C ARG A 70 -10.64 5.15 -8.06
N ASP A 71 -9.88 4.50 -7.21
CA ASP A 71 -8.72 3.69 -7.56
C ASP A 71 -9.11 2.21 -7.50
N ARG A 72 -9.27 1.60 -8.66
CA ARG A 72 -9.63 0.18 -8.79
C ARG A 72 -8.37 -0.63 -9.04
N MET A 73 -8.18 -1.67 -8.25
CA MET A 73 -7.01 -2.52 -8.30
C MET A 73 -7.40 -3.99 -8.30
N ARG A 74 -6.52 -4.83 -8.83
CA ARG A 74 -6.60 -6.28 -8.74
C ARG A 74 -5.26 -6.81 -8.25
N LEU A 75 -5.30 -7.75 -7.31
CA LEU A 75 -4.13 -8.46 -6.85
C LEU A 75 -3.71 -9.48 -7.90
N ASP A 76 -2.57 -9.29 -8.53
CA ASP A 76 -2.07 -10.15 -9.61
C ASP A 76 -0.96 -11.09 -9.17
N PHE A 77 -0.25 -10.73 -8.10
CA PHE A 77 0.78 -11.57 -7.51
C PHE A 77 0.77 -11.44 -6.00
N VAL A 78 0.93 -12.55 -5.29
CA VAL A 78 1.02 -12.59 -3.84
C VAL A 78 1.91 -13.75 -3.40
N GLU A 79 2.90 -13.43 -2.59
CA GLU A 79 3.79 -14.37 -1.92
C GLU A 79 4.02 -13.86 -0.50
N PRO A 80 3.49 -14.54 0.54
CA PRO A 80 3.70 -14.14 1.92
C PRO A 80 5.17 -14.25 2.33
N PRO A 81 5.63 -13.46 3.32
CA PRO A 81 6.97 -13.56 3.83
C PRO A 81 7.19 -14.89 4.59
N THR A 82 8.42 -15.35 4.59
CA THR A 82 8.87 -16.41 5.50
C THR A 82 9.83 -15.82 6.55
N THR A 83 10.39 -16.65 7.40
CA THR A 83 11.42 -16.21 8.37
C THR A 83 12.69 -15.70 7.71
N SER A 84 12.94 -16.09 6.44
CA SER A 84 14.16 -15.76 5.70
C SER A 84 13.94 -15.09 4.35
N SER A 85 12.69 -15.02 3.87
CA SER A 85 12.36 -14.42 2.58
C SER A 85 11.36 -13.27 2.71
N GLN A 86 11.51 -12.29 1.83
CA GLN A 86 10.59 -11.17 1.69
C GLN A 86 9.26 -11.64 1.08
N GLY A 87 8.14 -11.18 1.66
CA GLY A 87 6.82 -11.29 1.03
C GLY A 87 6.56 -10.14 0.06
N VAL A 88 5.76 -10.40 -0.96
CA VAL A 88 5.42 -9.43 -2.02
C VAL A 88 3.94 -9.57 -2.42
N ALA A 89 3.22 -8.45 -2.44
CA ALA A 89 1.89 -8.35 -3.02
C ALA A 89 1.89 -7.26 -4.10
N VAL A 90 1.46 -7.61 -5.33
CA VAL A 90 1.43 -6.70 -6.47
C VAL A 90 -0.01 -6.50 -6.93
N PHE A 91 -0.44 -5.25 -6.90
CA PHE A 91 -1.76 -4.82 -7.36
C PHE A 91 -1.63 -4.06 -8.68
N THR A 92 -2.37 -4.48 -9.70
CA THR A 92 -2.49 -3.74 -10.95
C THR A 92 -3.69 -2.79 -10.89
N LYS A 93 -3.47 -1.53 -11.24
CA LYS A 93 -4.52 -0.51 -11.30
C LYS A 93 -5.32 -0.65 -12.59
N LEU A 94 -6.65 -0.68 -12.46
CA LEU A 94 -7.60 -1.01 -13.54
C LEU A 94 -8.25 0.24 -14.16
N GLY A 95 -7.78 1.44 -13.82
CA GLY A 95 -8.38 2.67 -14.30
C GLY A 95 -9.76 2.99 -13.66
N PRO A 96 -10.53 3.95 -14.20
CA PRO A 96 -10.26 4.69 -15.45
C PRO A 96 -9.23 5.83 -15.32
N LEU A 97 -8.94 6.32 -14.10
CA LEU A 97 -8.07 7.47 -13.90
C LEU A 97 -6.61 7.08 -13.67
N LEU A 98 -6.38 6.10 -12.79
CA LEU A 98 -5.05 5.64 -12.40
C LEU A 98 -4.73 4.31 -13.07
N LEU A 99 -3.55 4.23 -13.67
CA LEU A 99 -2.99 3.03 -14.29
C LEU A 99 -1.58 2.75 -13.73
N GLY A 100 -1.12 1.52 -13.88
CA GLY A 100 0.17 1.08 -13.37
C GLY A 100 0.05 0.07 -12.26
N THR A 101 1.00 0.06 -11.33
CA THR A 101 1.06 -0.94 -10.25
C THR A 101 1.31 -0.29 -8.90
N ALA A 102 0.79 -0.93 -7.86
CA ALA A 102 1.15 -0.69 -6.46
C ALA A 102 1.67 -2.00 -5.87
N GLU A 103 2.70 -1.94 -5.05
CA GLU A 103 3.33 -3.12 -4.49
C GLU A 103 3.63 -2.91 -3.02
N VAL A 104 3.36 -3.93 -2.21
CA VAL A 104 3.74 -4.00 -0.80
C VAL A 104 4.74 -5.13 -0.62
N ARG A 105 5.91 -4.80 -0.09
CA ARG A 105 6.96 -5.76 0.24
C ARG A 105 7.19 -5.76 1.74
N VAL A 106 7.31 -6.94 2.33
CA VAL A 106 7.62 -7.09 3.75
C VAL A 106 8.81 -8.02 3.92
N ALA A 107 9.93 -7.48 4.36
CA ALA A 107 11.16 -8.23 4.59
C ALA A 107 11.36 -8.46 6.10
N PRO A 108 11.72 -9.67 6.55
CA PRO A 108 12.05 -9.92 7.94
C PRO A 108 13.33 -9.16 8.34
N ARG A 109 13.37 -8.66 9.56
CA ARG A 109 14.54 -8.05 10.20
C ARG A 109 14.72 -8.63 11.60
N GLY A 110 15.08 -9.92 11.65
CA GLY A 110 15.02 -10.73 12.88
C GLY A 110 13.58 -11.14 13.21
N ASP A 111 13.38 -11.68 14.40
CA ASP A 111 12.13 -12.35 14.78
C ASP A 111 11.00 -11.37 15.17
N ARG A 112 11.35 -10.13 15.55
CA ARG A 112 10.42 -9.14 16.11
C ARG A 112 10.37 -7.83 15.36
N ALA A 113 11.01 -7.75 14.21
CA ALA A 113 10.99 -6.56 13.37
C ALA A 113 10.90 -6.91 11.89
N SER A 114 10.39 -5.98 11.11
CA SER A 114 10.30 -6.09 9.67
C SER A 114 10.53 -4.75 8.98
N ILE A 115 10.89 -4.80 7.71
CA ILE A 115 10.96 -3.63 6.85
C ILE A 115 9.83 -3.75 5.85
N VAL A 116 8.92 -2.78 5.88
CA VAL A 116 7.84 -2.66 4.90
C VAL A 116 8.23 -1.62 3.87
N THR A 117 8.16 -2.01 2.60
CA THR A 117 8.38 -1.13 1.45
C THR A 117 7.12 -1.05 0.62
N TRP A 118 6.62 0.16 0.44
CA TRP A 118 5.50 0.44 -0.45
C TRP A 118 6.03 1.05 -1.74
N VAL A 119 5.69 0.42 -2.87
CA VAL A 119 6.15 0.83 -4.20
C VAL A 119 4.95 1.29 -5.03
N GLU A 120 5.07 2.42 -5.71
CA GLU A 120 4.05 2.96 -6.62
C GLU A 120 4.69 3.28 -7.97
N ASP A 121 4.22 2.60 -9.02
CA ASP A 121 4.51 2.94 -10.40
C ASP A 121 3.20 3.31 -11.11
N VAL A 122 2.72 4.52 -10.84
CA VAL A 122 1.38 4.97 -11.20
C VAL A 122 1.43 6.17 -12.11
N TYR A 123 0.54 6.19 -13.10
CA TYR A 123 0.36 7.28 -14.03
C TYR A 123 -1.13 7.52 -14.33
N LEU A 124 -1.44 8.70 -14.87
CA LEU A 124 -2.82 9.01 -15.28
C LEU A 124 -3.13 8.42 -16.65
N ALA A 125 -4.32 7.86 -16.77
CA ALA A 125 -4.90 7.55 -18.07
C ALA A 125 -5.24 8.85 -18.82
N GLY A 126 -5.01 8.87 -20.12
CA GLY A 126 -5.35 10.03 -20.96
C GLY A 126 -4.28 10.34 -22.01
N PRO A 127 -4.39 11.51 -22.65
CA PRO A 127 -3.53 11.87 -23.80
C PRO A 127 -2.10 12.29 -23.39
N LEU A 128 -1.85 12.53 -22.11
CA LEU A 128 -0.52 12.94 -21.63
C LEU A 128 0.44 11.76 -21.54
N PRO A 129 1.72 11.94 -21.86
CA PRO A 129 2.73 10.90 -21.75
C PRO A 129 2.78 10.33 -20.32
N PRO A 130 2.80 9.00 -20.14
CA PRO A 130 2.89 8.36 -18.82
C PRO A 130 4.08 8.86 -17.98
N ALA A 131 5.24 9.12 -18.62
CA ALA A 131 6.41 9.63 -17.92
C ALA A 131 6.17 11.01 -17.27
N LEU A 132 5.38 11.88 -17.91
CA LEU A 132 5.03 13.20 -17.38
C LEU A 132 4.08 13.06 -16.19
N THR A 133 3.01 12.27 -16.35
CA THR A 133 1.99 12.10 -15.31
C THR A 133 2.54 11.39 -14.09
N ARG A 134 3.47 10.42 -14.24
CA ARG A 134 4.24 9.84 -13.13
C ARG A 134 4.99 10.90 -12.32
N ARG A 135 5.67 11.82 -13.00
CA ARG A 135 6.45 12.89 -12.34
C ARG A 135 5.55 13.82 -11.53
N VAL A 136 4.39 14.15 -12.05
CA VAL A 136 3.41 15.03 -11.39
C VAL A 136 2.77 14.33 -10.19
N LEU A 137 2.44 13.04 -10.31
CA LEU A 137 1.84 12.26 -9.23
C LEU A 137 2.83 11.89 -8.12
N ALA A 138 4.11 11.72 -8.44
CA ALA A 138 5.10 11.21 -7.51
C ALA A 138 5.16 11.95 -6.15
N PRO A 139 5.15 13.29 -6.05
CA PRO A 139 5.19 13.96 -4.76
C PRO A 139 3.91 13.73 -3.94
N VAL A 140 2.75 13.66 -4.56
CA VAL A 140 1.47 13.41 -3.89
C VAL A 140 1.43 11.99 -3.35
N LEU A 141 1.77 11.01 -4.18
CA LEU A 141 1.86 9.60 -3.76
C LEU A 141 2.91 9.40 -2.67
N ALA A 142 4.07 10.04 -2.79
CA ALA A 142 5.11 9.98 -1.78
C ALA A 142 4.62 10.52 -0.43
N GLY A 143 3.91 11.64 -0.42
CA GLY A 143 3.31 12.22 0.78
C GLY A 143 2.28 11.27 1.41
N MET A 144 1.40 10.72 0.59
CA MET A 144 0.37 9.77 1.02
C MET A 144 0.98 8.51 1.63
N VAL A 145 1.93 7.88 0.94
CA VAL A 145 2.56 6.63 1.42
C VAL A 145 3.37 6.87 2.69
N ARG A 146 4.14 7.97 2.77
CA ARG A 146 4.87 8.33 4.01
C ARG A 146 3.92 8.51 5.18
N LEU A 147 2.81 9.23 4.97
CA LEU A 147 1.81 9.44 6.01
C LEU A 147 1.15 8.12 6.44
N ALA A 148 0.80 7.25 5.49
CA ALA A 148 0.20 5.95 5.78
C ALA A 148 1.13 5.07 6.61
N LEU A 149 2.39 4.90 6.18
CA LEU A 149 3.38 4.11 6.90
C LEU A 149 3.73 4.72 8.27
N TRP A 150 3.75 6.04 8.39
CA TRP A 150 3.98 6.72 9.68
C TRP A 150 2.83 6.47 10.65
N ARG A 151 1.58 6.58 10.20
CA ARG A 151 0.39 6.33 11.03
C ARG A 151 0.30 4.86 11.45
N ALA A 152 0.54 3.94 10.52
CA ALA A 152 0.58 2.52 10.80
C ALA A 152 1.63 2.18 11.86
N ALA A 153 2.84 2.73 11.73
CA ALA A 153 3.91 2.50 12.70
C ALA A 153 3.59 3.06 14.09
N ARG A 154 2.91 4.22 14.16
CA ARG A 154 2.45 4.79 15.44
C ARG A 154 1.38 3.93 16.09
N GLU A 155 0.42 3.44 15.31
CA GLU A 155 -0.63 2.55 15.81
C GLU A 155 -0.06 1.28 16.42
N VAL A 156 0.93 0.66 15.73
CA VAL A 156 1.63 -0.52 16.22
C VAL A 156 2.40 -0.22 17.52
N ALA A 157 3.11 0.91 17.59
CA ALA A 157 3.86 1.29 18.79
C ALA A 157 2.93 1.51 20.00
N SER A 158 1.78 2.17 19.80
CA SER A 158 0.79 2.41 20.88
C SER A 158 0.17 1.12 21.38
N GLY A 159 -0.10 0.14 20.50
CA GLY A 159 -0.67 -1.15 20.89
C GLY A 159 0.28 -2.03 21.71
N HIS A 160 1.60 -1.80 21.61
CA HIS A 160 2.60 -2.49 22.44
C HIS A 160 2.72 -1.93 23.86
N GLU A 161 2.34 -0.67 24.06
CA GLU A 161 2.40 -0.01 25.39
C GLU A 161 1.22 -0.42 26.30
N GLU A 162 0.10 -0.87 25.72
CA GLU A 162 -1.10 -1.25 26.47
C GLU A 162 -1.08 -2.70 27.02
N HIS A 163 -0.05 -3.50 26.73
CA HIS A 163 0.16 -4.83 27.33
C HIS A 163 1.54 -4.89 28.00
N PRO A 164 1.76 -4.21 29.14
CA PRO A 164 2.92 -4.50 29.97
C PRO A 164 2.64 -5.79 30.72
N ASN A 165 3.27 -6.87 30.24
CA ASN A 165 3.67 -8.06 30.98
C ASN A 165 2.88 -8.38 32.25
N GLU A 166 1.76 -9.10 32.14
CA GLU A 166 1.28 -9.93 33.25
C GLU A 166 2.12 -11.20 33.26
N GLY A 167 3.23 -11.12 34.05
CA GLY A 167 4.15 -12.21 34.35
C GLY A 167 3.69 -13.09 35.47
#